data_10d1a9cd563c4f9545eccd9407c8d56c
#
_entry.id   10d1a9cd563c4f9545eccd9407c8d56c
#
_cell.length_a   1.000
_cell.length_b   1.000
_cell.length_c   1.000
_cell.angle_alpha   90.00
_cell.angle_beta   90.00
_cell.angle_gamma   90.00
#
_symmetry.space_group_name_H-M   'P 1'
#
loop_
_entity.id
_entity.type
_entity.pdbx_description
1 polymer ?
#
loop_
_entity_poly.entity_id
_entity_poly.type
_entity_poly.pdbx_seq_one_letter_code
_entity_poly.pdbx_strand_id
1 'polypeptide(L)'
;MENRNHAGPPTSNDAGRTARRTHARTILKWSGAGLQPHPDSLAVEEPLEIRLGGRRFTLTMRTPGHDEELAAGFLLAEGFVDASNEIGEIRRVRDGKGNPDPNAIDVILKVPQRVMRERLKRNFAISSSCGVCGKTSIESIRRRIAPIAVAERISVGTLRELGPRLGEAQEIFAVTGGLHGAALFTDALAVFDSADAPNGFEQREHRQAPALNGGELCVIREDVGRHNAVDKAIGHALMRKMLPLARSVLMISGRLSFEIVQKAAVAGIPVVAAISAPSSLAVELADEVGITLVGFARVDAFNVYTHPDRVIP
;
A
#
# COMPACT_ATOMS: atom_id res chain seq x y z
N MET A 1 -6.90 29.17 -22.91
CA MET A 1 -7.28 29.96 -21.71
C MET A 1 -6.96 29.13 -20.50
N GLU A 2 -5.95 29.63 -19.78
CA GLU A 2 -5.37 29.00 -18.59
C GLU A 2 -6.35 28.98 -17.43
N ASN A 3 -6.45 27.86 -16.73
CA ASN A 3 -6.92 27.86 -15.37
C ASN A 3 -6.00 26.92 -14.54
N ARG A 4 -4.90 27.49 -14.07
CA ARG A 4 -4.04 26.87 -13.05
C ARG A 4 -4.71 27.11 -11.69
N ASN A 5 -5.33 26.08 -11.12
CA ASN A 5 -5.66 26.09 -9.71
C ASN A 5 -4.37 26.02 -8.89
N HIS A 6 -4.00 27.16 -8.32
CA HIS A 6 -2.92 27.25 -7.34
C HIS A 6 -3.38 26.59 -6.04
N ALA A 7 -2.82 25.43 -5.74
CA ALA A 7 -2.74 24.97 -4.36
C ALA A 7 -1.90 25.99 -3.58
N GLY A 8 -2.41 26.46 -2.44
CA GLY A 8 -1.71 27.41 -1.57
C GLY A 8 -0.38 26.87 -1.06
N PRO A 9 0.55 27.72 -0.61
CA PRO A 9 1.85 27.29 -0.14
C PRO A 9 1.70 26.33 1.06
N PRO A 10 2.54 25.26 1.15
CA PRO A 10 2.49 24.30 2.24
C PRO A 10 2.69 24.98 3.59
N THR A 11 1.96 24.52 4.60
CA THR A 11 2.08 25.03 5.98
C THR A 11 3.48 24.71 6.54
N SER A 12 3.97 25.48 7.51
CA SER A 12 5.33 25.34 8.09
C SER A 12 5.62 23.93 8.65
N ASN A 13 4.58 23.18 9.02
CA ASN A 13 4.71 21.80 9.51
C ASN A 13 4.95 20.80 8.36
N ASP A 14 4.39 21.04 7.17
CA ASP A 14 4.57 20.19 6.00
C ASP A 14 5.94 20.37 5.35
N ALA A 15 6.47 21.61 5.34
CA ALA A 15 7.82 21.89 4.86
C ALA A 15 8.91 21.14 5.66
N GLY A 16 8.78 21.05 6.99
CA GLY A 16 9.71 20.31 7.85
C GLY A 16 9.63 18.78 7.65
N ARG A 17 8.47 18.25 7.29
CA ARG A 17 8.27 16.81 6.98
C ARG A 17 8.85 16.45 5.62
N THR A 18 8.67 17.31 4.62
CA THR A 18 9.20 17.13 3.27
C THR A 18 10.72 17.22 3.27
N ALA A 19 11.33 18.16 4.01
CA ALA A 19 12.78 18.36 4.10
C ALA A 19 13.55 17.13 4.65
N ARG A 20 12.90 16.24 5.43
CA ARG A 20 13.51 14.98 5.89
C ARG A 20 13.41 13.84 4.90
N ARG A 21 12.58 13.98 3.85
CA ARG A 21 12.29 12.95 2.85
C ARG A 21 12.97 13.21 1.51
N THR A 22 13.51 14.42 1.33
CA THR A 22 14.21 14.85 0.13
C THR A 22 15.60 15.36 0.46
N HIS A 23 16.54 15.19 -0.46
CA HIS A 23 17.93 15.67 -0.38
C HIS A 23 18.27 16.46 -1.64
N ALA A 24 18.50 17.78 -1.48
CA ALA A 24 18.88 18.65 -2.58
C ALA A 24 20.32 18.39 -3.01
N ARG A 25 20.56 18.27 -4.32
CA ARG A 25 21.88 18.04 -4.89
C ARG A 25 22.03 18.75 -6.25
N THR A 26 23.22 19.25 -6.54
CA THR A 26 23.56 19.66 -7.89
C THR A 26 24.05 18.45 -8.68
N ILE A 27 23.39 18.16 -9.79
CA ILE A 27 23.71 17.09 -10.74
C ILE A 27 24.22 17.66 -12.05
N LEU A 28 24.76 16.82 -12.93
CA LEU A 28 25.00 17.18 -14.33
C LEU A 28 23.84 16.62 -15.16
N LYS A 29 23.07 17.51 -15.74
CA LYS A 29 21.98 17.16 -16.66
C LYS A 29 22.47 17.30 -18.09
N TRP A 30 22.33 16.23 -18.86
CA TRP A 30 22.60 16.27 -20.29
C TRP A 30 21.37 16.82 -21.03
N SER A 31 21.61 17.76 -21.93
CA SER A 31 20.65 18.24 -22.94
C SER A 31 21.38 18.27 -24.31
N GLY A 32 20.68 18.52 -25.38
CA GLY A 32 21.32 18.65 -26.72
C GLY A 32 22.49 19.64 -26.77
N ALA A 33 22.62 20.53 -25.78
CA ALA A 33 23.75 21.49 -25.65
C ALA A 33 24.89 20.94 -24.75
N GLY A 34 24.84 19.68 -24.28
CA GLY A 34 25.86 19.05 -23.44
C GLY A 34 25.47 18.91 -21.96
N LEU A 35 26.47 18.60 -21.12
CA LEU A 35 26.29 18.43 -19.66
C LEU A 35 26.36 19.81 -19.00
N GLN A 36 25.28 20.14 -18.22
CA GLN A 36 25.18 21.39 -17.48
C GLN A 36 24.85 21.10 -16.01
N PRO A 37 25.41 21.86 -15.05
CA PRO A 37 24.97 21.80 -13.66
C PRO A 37 23.49 22.13 -13.54
N HIS A 38 22.75 21.28 -12.79
CA HIS A 38 21.31 21.43 -12.57
C HIS A 38 20.96 21.07 -11.12
N PRO A 39 20.16 21.91 -10.42
CA PRO A 39 19.65 21.54 -9.10
C PRO A 39 18.64 20.40 -9.25
N ASP A 40 18.71 19.43 -8.35
CA ASP A 40 17.80 18.29 -8.29
C ASP A 40 17.47 17.92 -6.85
N SER A 41 16.37 17.21 -6.65
CA SER A 41 15.92 16.70 -5.35
C SER A 41 15.84 15.19 -5.41
N LEU A 42 16.60 14.53 -4.54
CA LEU A 42 16.63 13.08 -4.43
C LEU A 42 15.73 12.60 -3.30
N ALA A 43 15.04 11.49 -3.48
CA ALA A 43 14.34 10.82 -2.40
C ALA A 43 15.35 10.28 -1.39
N VAL A 44 15.09 10.52 -0.09
CA VAL A 44 15.95 10.00 0.97
C VAL A 44 15.65 8.53 1.18
N GLU A 45 16.71 7.72 1.24
CA GLU A 45 16.68 6.31 1.58
C GLU A 45 17.59 6.06 2.79
N GLU A 46 17.00 5.53 3.87
CA GLU A 46 17.71 5.21 5.11
C GLU A 46 17.28 3.86 5.66
N PRO A 47 18.14 3.16 6.40
CA PRO A 47 17.74 1.94 7.09
C PRO A 47 16.72 2.23 8.20
N LEU A 48 15.81 1.29 8.45
CA LEU A 48 14.97 1.25 9.65
C LEU A 48 15.13 -0.12 10.30
N GLU A 49 15.67 -0.13 11.52
CA GLU A 49 15.68 -1.31 12.37
C GLU A 49 14.34 -1.42 13.11
N ILE A 50 13.62 -2.51 12.89
CA ILE A 50 12.41 -2.85 13.64
C ILE A 50 12.81 -3.87 14.71
N ARG A 51 12.46 -3.56 15.96
CA ARG A 51 12.65 -4.45 17.12
C ARG A 51 11.32 -4.96 17.62
N LEU A 52 11.33 -6.13 18.25
CA LEU A 52 10.21 -6.70 18.98
C LEU A 52 10.63 -6.91 20.44
N GLY A 53 10.06 -6.11 21.34
CA GLY A 53 10.37 -6.20 22.77
C GLY A 53 11.86 -6.01 23.08
N GLY A 54 12.49 -5.02 22.47
CA GLY A 54 13.91 -4.67 22.62
C GLY A 54 14.88 -5.53 21.78
N ARG A 55 14.43 -6.62 21.13
CA ARG A 55 15.30 -7.49 20.33
C ARG A 55 15.21 -7.12 18.84
N ARG A 56 16.34 -7.04 18.17
CA ARG A 56 16.38 -6.85 16.71
C ARG A 56 15.56 -7.92 16.01
N PHE A 57 14.67 -7.49 15.13
CA PHE A 57 13.80 -8.37 14.39
C PHE A 57 14.11 -8.32 12.88
N THR A 58 14.11 -7.14 12.28
CA THR A 58 14.44 -6.96 10.86
C THR A 58 15.05 -5.58 10.60
N LEU A 59 15.67 -5.44 9.44
CA LEU A 59 16.18 -4.19 8.90
C LEU A 59 15.60 -4.00 7.51
N THR A 60 15.01 -2.85 7.24
CA THR A 60 14.51 -2.49 5.90
C THR A 60 15.03 -1.13 5.47
N MET A 61 15.27 -0.95 4.18
CA MET A 61 15.55 0.37 3.60
C MET A 61 14.22 1.06 3.32
N ARG A 62 14.09 2.32 3.74
CA ARG A 62 12.82 3.08 3.57
C ARG A 62 13.06 4.56 3.34
N THR A 63 12.08 5.27 2.81
CA THR A 63 12.02 6.72 2.91
C THR A 63 11.51 7.10 4.32
N PRO A 64 12.21 7.97 5.07
CA PRO A 64 11.82 8.39 6.41
C PRO A 64 10.38 8.90 6.51
N GLY A 65 9.78 8.69 7.68
CA GLY A 65 8.40 9.06 7.98
C GLY A 65 7.41 7.90 7.93
N HIS A 66 6.39 7.99 8.78
CA HIS A 66 5.38 6.94 8.97
C HIS A 66 5.97 5.58 9.38
N ASP A 67 7.08 5.58 10.13
CA ASP A 67 7.81 4.37 10.49
C ASP A 67 7.00 3.46 11.42
N GLU A 68 6.14 4.04 12.26
CA GLU A 68 5.22 3.29 13.13
C GLU A 68 4.19 2.52 12.29
N GLU A 69 3.64 3.18 11.27
CA GLU A 69 2.72 2.56 10.32
C GLU A 69 3.43 1.47 9.51
N LEU A 70 4.68 1.73 9.05
CA LEU A 70 5.50 0.73 8.37
C LEU A 70 5.70 -0.52 9.24
N ALA A 71 6.09 -0.35 10.51
CA ALA A 71 6.30 -1.47 11.41
C ALA A 71 4.99 -2.24 11.69
N ALA A 72 3.89 -1.53 11.90
CA ALA A 72 2.58 -2.15 12.17
C ALA A 72 2.07 -2.96 10.96
N GLY A 73 2.13 -2.38 9.76
CA GLY A 73 1.70 -3.06 8.53
C GLY A 73 2.58 -4.25 8.16
N PHE A 74 3.90 -4.11 8.32
CA PHE A 74 4.84 -5.21 8.15
C PHE A 74 4.53 -6.38 9.09
N LEU A 75 4.32 -6.12 10.39
CA LEU A 75 4.01 -7.16 11.36
C LEU A 75 2.67 -7.85 11.09
N LEU A 76 1.67 -7.12 10.61
CA LEU A 76 0.39 -7.69 10.16
C LEU A 76 0.60 -8.61 8.95
N ALA A 77 1.26 -8.13 7.91
CA ALA A 77 1.52 -8.87 6.69
C ALA A 77 2.31 -10.17 6.95
N GLU A 78 3.31 -10.09 7.83
CA GLU A 78 4.11 -11.25 8.25
C GLU A 78 3.39 -12.12 9.31
N GLY A 79 2.21 -11.69 9.82
CA GLY A 79 1.39 -12.44 10.78
C GLY A 79 1.97 -12.54 12.19
N PHE A 80 2.68 -11.51 12.58
CA PHE A 80 3.08 -11.32 13.98
C PHE A 80 1.98 -10.66 14.80
N VAL A 81 1.05 -9.97 14.14
CA VAL A 81 -0.20 -9.45 14.72
C VAL A 81 -1.36 -9.76 13.77
N ASP A 82 -2.54 -9.95 14.34
CA ASP A 82 -3.79 -10.15 13.60
C ASP A 82 -4.72 -8.93 13.72
N ALA A 83 -4.53 -8.13 14.77
CA ALA A 83 -5.35 -6.94 15.04
C ALA A 83 -4.57 -5.87 15.82
N SER A 84 -5.06 -4.63 15.79
CA SER A 84 -4.42 -3.47 16.44
C SER A 84 -4.30 -3.61 17.96
N ASN A 85 -5.22 -4.32 18.63
CA ASN A 85 -5.18 -4.54 20.08
C ASN A 85 -4.02 -5.44 20.53
N GLU A 86 -3.39 -6.19 19.63
CA GLU A 86 -2.19 -6.97 19.90
C GLU A 86 -0.92 -6.12 19.93
N ILE A 87 -0.97 -4.88 19.39
CA ILE A 87 0.12 -3.90 19.50
C ILE A 87 -0.09 -3.13 20.82
N GLY A 88 0.88 -3.23 21.71
CA GLY A 88 0.85 -2.52 23.00
C GLY A 88 1.36 -1.11 22.89
N GLU A 89 2.56 -0.97 22.32
CA GLU A 89 3.26 0.28 22.15
C GLU A 89 4.19 0.19 20.94
N ILE A 90 4.34 1.29 20.23
CA ILE A 90 5.39 1.47 19.22
C ILE A 90 6.17 2.72 19.62
N ARG A 91 7.47 2.59 19.82
CA ARG A 91 8.31 3.67 20.31
C ARG A 91 9.65 3.75 19.59
N ARG A 92 10.22 4.95 19.51
CA ARG A 92 11.60 5.14 19.06
C ARG A 92 12.56 4.52 20.07
N VAL A 93 13.54 3.79 19.54
CA VAL A 93 14.68 3.34 20.34
C VAL A 93 15.52 4.58 20.74
N ARG A 94 16.14 4.55 21.91
CA ARG A 94 17.05 5.61 22.33
C ARG A 94 18.50 5.16 22.21
N ASP A 95 19.35 6.06 21.75
CA ASP A 95 20.80 5.84 21.71
C ASP A 95 21.41 5.82 23.13
N GLY A 96 22.71 5.52 23.24
CA GLY A 96 23.42 5.50 24.52
C GLY A 96 23.48 6.85 25.25
N LYS A 97 23.07 7.94 24.60
CA LYS A 97 22.96 9.29 25.16
C LYS A 97 21.52 9.67 25.52
N GLY A 98 20.56 8.77 25.30
CA GLY A 98 19.16 9.00 25.57
C GLY A 98 18.38 9.72 24.45
N ASN A 99 18.99 10.03 23.31
CA ASN A 99 18.33 10.67 22.19
C ASN A 99 17.54 9.62 21.38
N PRO A 100 16.36 9.98 20.80
CA PRO A 100 15.64 9.08 19.90
C PRO A 100 16.49 8.76 18.67
N ASP A 101 16.69 7.47 18.38
CA ASP A 101 17.32 7.00 17.16
C ASP A 101 16.29 7.14 16.01
N PRO A 102 16.56 7.95 14.97
CA PRO A 102 15.63 8.13 13.85
C PRO A 102 15.46 6.84 13.03
N ASN A 103 16.39 5.89 13.14
CA ASN A 103 16.47 4.70 12.32
C ASN A 103 16.19 3.41 13.11
N ALA A 104 15.64 3.51 14.31
CA ALA A 104 15.27 2.32 15.09
C ALA A 104 13.93 2.52 15.81
N ILE A 105 13.05 1.51 15.69
CA ILE A 105 11.73 1.47 16.30
C ILE A 105 11.54 0.14 17.04
N ASP A 106 10.94 0.18 18.23
CA ASP A 106 10.66 -0.99 19.04
C ASP A 106 9.14 -1.16 19.20
N VAL A 107 8.63 -2.33 18.83
CA VAL A 107 7.22 -2.70 18.95
C VAL A 107 7.05 -3.65 20.12
N ILE A 108 6.22 -3.25 21.06
CA ILE A 108 5.85 -4.08 22.22
C ILE A 108 4.49 -4.72 21.91
N LEU A 109 4.46 -6.03 21.82
CA LEU A 109 3.24 -6.79 21.53
C LEU A 109 2.55 -7.25 22.80
N LYS A 110 1.23 -7.19 22.81
CA LYS A 110 0.33 -7.71 23.87
C LYS A 110 -0.15 -9.11 23.55
N VAL A 111 0.76 -9.98 23.10
CA VAL A 111 0.45 -11.38 22.81
C VAL A 111 1.14 -12.30 23.83
N PRO A 112 0.50 -13.42 24.24
CA PRO A 112 1.14 -14.39 25.13
C PRO A 112 2.47 -14.91 24.52
N GLN A 113 3.48 -15.11 25.37
CA GLN A 113 4.80 -15.59 24.92
C GLN A 113 4.72 -16.89 24.10
N ARG A 114 3.78 -17.79 24.44
CA ARG A 114 3.55 -19.03 23.70
C ARG A 114 3.14 -18.73 22.25
N VAL A 115 2.18 -17.82 22.05
CA VAL A 115 1.70 -17.41 20.72
C VAL A 115 2.83 -16.76 19.92
N MET A 116 3.61 -15.89 20.56
CA MET A 116 4.78 -15.26 19.93
C MET A 116 5.81 -16.30 19.47
N ARG A 117 6.12 -17.30 20.32
CA ARG A 117 7.07 -18.37 19.93
C ARG A 117 6.57 -19.19 18.75
N GLU A 118 5.27 -19.47 18.67
CA GLU A 118 4.67 -20.21 17.57
C GLU A 118 4.68 -19.37 16.27
N ARG A 119 4.40 -18.06 16.35
CA ARG A 119 4.49 -17.12 15.22
C ARG A 119 5.94 -16.99 14.74
N LEU A 120 6.90 -16.87 15.65
CA LEU A 120 8.32 -16.84 15.31
C LEU A 120 8.77 -18.12 14.60
N LYS A 121 8.45 -19.31 15.13
CA LYS A 121 8.82 -20.59 14.50
C LYS A 121 8.28 -20.72 13.08
N ARG A 122 7.04 -20.27 12.83
CA ARG A 122 6.41 -20.31 11.50
C ARG A 122 7.06 -19.35 10.52
N ASN A 123 7.48 -18.18 10.98
CA ASN A 123 7.93 -17.08 10.13
C ASN A 123 9.45 -17.06 9.92
N PHE A 124 10.26 -17.61 10.84
CA PHE A 124 11.72 -17.77 10.62
C PHE A 124 12.07 -18.68 9.43
N ALA A 125 11.16 -19.54 9.01
CA ALA A 125 11.32 -20.30 7.76
C ALA A 125 11.20 -19.44 6.50
N ILE A 126 10.79 -18.17 6.62
CA ILE A 126 10.43 -17.26 5.52
C ILE A 126 11.45 -16.13 5.35
N SER A 127 12.26 -15.79 6.39
CA SER A 127 13.17 -14.65 6.34
C SER A 127 14.50 -14.96 5.65
N SER A 128 14.50 -15.06 4.35
CA SER A 128 15.66 -14.75 3.55
C SER A 128 15.40 -13.42 2.82
N SER A 129 16.39 -12.54 2.85
CA SER A 129 16.36 -11.12 2.43
C SER A 129 15.96 -10.83 0.97
N CYS A 130 15.37 -11.78 0.25
CA CYS A 130 15.06 -11.70 -1.18
C CYS A 130 13.65 -12.15 -1.56
N GLY A 131 12.67 -12.09 -0.65
CA GLY A 131 11.34 -12.59 -0.98
C GLY A 131 11.20 -14.11 -0.76
N VAL A 132 10.01 -14.61 -0.97
CA VAL A 132 9.59 -15.98 -0.66
C VAL A 132 10.50 -17.02 -1.33
N CYS A 133 11.39 -17.65 -0.59
CA CYS A 133 12.20 -18.77 -1.07
C CYS A 133 11.54 -20.12 -0.73
N GLY A 134 10.85 -20.70 -1.72
CA GLY A 134 10.42 -22.11 -1.71
C GLY A 134 8.90 -22.36 -1.68
N LYS A 135 8.47 -23.44 -2.29
CA LYS A 135 7.06 -23.86 -2.39
C LYS A 135 6.37 -23.98 -1.02
N THR A 136 7.08 -24.48 -0.01
CA THR A 136 6.57 -24.64 1.37
C THR A 136 6.20 -23.32 2.04
N SER A 137 6.90 -22.23 1.74
CA SER A 137 6.58 -20.91 2.28
C SER A 137 5.37 -20.29 1.61
N ILE A 138 5.22 -20.43 0.28
CA ILE A 138 4.04 -19.96 -0.47
C ILE A 138 2.77 -20.66 0.01
N GLU A 139 2.80 -22.00 0.15
CA GLU A 139 1.67 -22.76 0.68
C GLU A 139 1.30 -22.37 2.13
N SER A 140 2.29 -22.09 2.98
CA SER A 140 2.04 -21.66 4.36
C SER A 140 1.37 -20.28 4.42
N ILE A 141 1.73 -19.39 3.50
CA ILE A 141 1.09 -18.08 3.33
C ILE A 141 -0.35 -18.24 2.85
N ARG A 142 -0.58 -19.02 1.80
CA ARG A 142 -1.90 -19.30 1.24
C ARG A 142 -2.88 -19.84 2.29
N ARG A 143 -2.44 -20.82 3.12
CA ARG A 143 -3.28 -21.39 4.20
C ARG A 143 -3.69 -20.39 5.29
N ARG A 144 -3.01 -19.27 5.39
CA ARG A 144 -3.25 -18.25 6.41
C ARG A 144 -4.26 -17.19 5.98
N ILE A 145 -4.46 -17.05 4.69
CA ILE A 145 -5.34 -16.06 4.10
C ILE A 145 -6.74 -16.67 3.98
N ALA A 146 -7.73 -16.07 4.62
CA ALA A 146 -9.12 -16.42 4.40
C ALA A 146 -9.59 -15.85 3.05
N PRO A 147 -10.35 -16.62 2.25
CA PRO A 147 -10.95 -16.10 1.03
C PRO A 147 -11.82 -14.86 1.30
N ILE A 148 -11.69 -13.87 0.44
CA ILE A 148 -12.47 -12.63 0.51
C ILE A 148 -13.77 -12.83 -0.29
N ALA A 149 -14.85 -13.11 0.44
CA ALA A 149 -16.18 -13.23 -0.12
C ALA A 149 -16.95 -11.94 0.14
N VAL A 150 -16.97 -11.03 -0.83
CA VAL A 150 -17.73 -9.77 -0.75
C VAL A 150 -18.72 -9.70 -1.91
N ALA A 151 -19.93 -9.22 -1.62
CA ALA A 151 -20.97 -9.00 -2.60
C ALA A 151 -20.84 -7.63 -3.28
N GLU A 152 -20.03 -6.76 -2.71
CA GLU A 152 -19.80 -5.41 -3.18
C GLU A 152 -19.08 -5.40 -4.53
N ARG A 153 -19.42 -4.42 -5.35
CA ARG A 153 -18.90 -4.20 -6.70
C ARG A 153 -18.28 -2.81 -6.82
N ILE A 154 -17.45 -2.65 -7.84
CA ILE A 154 -16.78 -1.40 -8.17
C ILE A 154 -17.15 -0.96 -9.60
N SER A 155 -17.40 0.33 -9.79
CA SER A 155 -17.70 0.85 -11.13
C SER A 155 -16.43 1.06 -11.96
N VAL A 156 -16.56 0.93 -13.28
CA VAL A 156 -15.53 1.33 -14.25
C VAL A 156 -15.13 2.79 -14.03
N GLY A 157 -16.12 3.67 -13.74
CA GLY A 157 -15.87 5.09 -13.45
C GLY A 157 -14.91 5.27 -12.27
N THR A 158 -15.16 4.57 -11.16
CA THR A 158 -14.27 4.59 -9.98
C THR A 158 -12.85 4.12 -10.35
N LEU A 159 -12.71 2.99 -11.03
CA LEU A 159 -11.39 2.45 -11.40
C LEU A 159 -10.56 3.41 -12.25
N ARG A 160 -11.19 4.16 -13.15
CA ARG A 160 -10.53 5.14 -14.02
C ARG A 160 -9.96 6.33 -13.26
N GLU A 161 -10.56 6.71 -12.15
CA GLU A 161 -10.15 7.85 -11.33
C GLU A 161 -9.00 7.54 -10.36
N LEU A 162 -8.82 6.27 -9.97
CA LEU A 162 -7.84 5.89 -8.93
C LEU A 162 -6.41 6.28 -9.29
N GLY A 163 -5.99 6.04 -10.54
CA GLY A 163 -4.64 6.35 -11.01
C GLY A 163 -4.32 7.85 -10.98
N PRO A 164 -5.13 8.72 -11.60
CA PRO A 164 -4.99 10.17 -11.50
C PRO A 164 -4.95 10.68 -10.06
N ARG A 165 -5.89 10.26 -9.21
CA ARG A 165 -5.96 10.67 -7.80
C ARG A 165 -4.75 10.21 -6.99
N LEU A 166 -4.20 9.02 -7.26
CA LEU A 166 -2.93 8.59 -6.68
C LEU A 166 -1.80 9.52 -7.12
N GLY A 167 -1.70 9.82 -8.43
CA GLY A 167 -0.64 10.68 -8.98
C GLY A 167 -0.66 12.10 -8.41
N GLU A 168 -1.83 12.71 -8.29
CA GLU A 168 -2.02 14.04 -7.70
C GLU A 168 -1.63 14.09 -6.22
N ALA A 169 -1.81 13.00 -5.48
CA ALA A 169 -1.52 12.92 -4.06
C ALA A 169 -0.06 12.53 -3.74
N GLN A 170 0.77 12.18 -4.75
CA GLN A 170 2.18 11.80 -4.55
C GLN A 170 3.10 13.04 -4.48
N GLU A 171 3.16 13.69 -3.33
CA GLU A 171 3.91 14.96 -3.13
C GLU A 171 5.43 14.80 -3.31
N ILE A 172 6.01 13.75 -2.74
CA ILE A 172 7.47 13.54 -2.79
C ILE A 172 7.89 13.00 -4.15
N PHE A 173 7.10 12.12 -4.75
CA PHE A 173 7.34 11.65 -6.11
C PHE A 173 7.31 12.82 -7.11
N ALA A 174 6.39 13.76 -6.97
CA ALA A 174 6.29 14.93 -7.85
C ALA A 174 7.58 15.77 -7.87
N VAL A 175 8.33 15.78 -6.76
CA VAL A 175 9.59 16.54 -6.62
C VAL A 175 10.82 15.71 -7.00
N THR A 176 10.80 14.39 -6.72
CA THR A 176 12.00 13.54 -6.81
C THR A 176 11.94 12.51 -7.94
N GLY A 177 10.74 12.12 -8.38
CA GLY A 177 10.53 11.02 -9.32
C GLY A 177 10.94 9.63 -8.79
N GLY A 178 11.40 9.52 -7.52
CA GLY A 178 12.11 8.36 -6.99
C GLY A 178 11.31 7.47 -6.03
N LEU A 179 10.00 7.69 -5.83
CA LEU A 179 9.20 6.94 -4.87
C LEU A 179 8.07 6.16 -5.52
N HIS A 180 7.66 5.11 -4.81
CA HIS A 180 6.42 4.39 -5.07
C HIS A 180 5.32 4.90 -4.15
N GLY A 181 4.08 5.00 -4.68
CA GLY A 181 2.89 5.36 -3.93
C GLY A 181 1.97 4.17 -3.71
N ALA A 182 1.32 4.15 -2.55
CA ALA A 182 0.21 3.27 -2.21
C ALA A 182 -0.91 4.10 -1.57
N ALA A 183 -2.10 4.06 -2.15
CA ALA A 183 -3.29 4.76 -1.67
C ALA A 183 -4.40 3.77 -1.31
N LEU A 184 -5.05 4.00 -0.16
CA LEU A 184 -6.28 3.34 0.22
C LEU A 184 -7.45 4.27 -0.05
N PHE A 185 -8.39 3.78 -0.85
CA PHE A 185 -9.69 4.42 -1.07
C PHE A 185 -10.74 3.62 -0.32
N THR A 186 -11.44 4.26 0.61
CA THR A 186 -12.54 3.66 1.38
C THR A 186 -13.88 3.95 0.73
N ASP A 187 -14.90 3.15 1.06
CA ASP A 187 -16.25 3.26 0.49
C ASP A 187 -16.29 3.32 -1.06
N ALA A 188 -15.29 2.69 -1.68
CA ALA A 188 -15.16 2.61 -3.13
C ALA A 188 -16.00 1.49 -3.76
N LEU A 189 -16.54 0.59 -2.94
CA LEU A 189 -17.39 -0.52 -3.34
C LEU A 189 -18.80 -0.35 -2.77
N ALA A 190 -19.82 -0.73 -3.55
CA ALA A 190 -21.21 -0.72 -3.11
C ALA A 190 -21.87 -2.08 -3.32
N VAL A 191 -22.89 -2.35 -2.51
CA VAL A 191 -23.80 -3.48 -2.70
C VAL A 191 -24.79 -3.10 -3.80
N PHE A 192 -24.91 -3.96 -4.81
CA PHE A 192 -25.95 -3.88 -5.84
C PHE A 192 -26.91 -5.05 -5.60
N ASP A 193 -28.20 -4.77 -5.47
CA ASP A 193 -29.21 -5.81 -5.39
C ASP A 193 -29.23 -6.62 -6.67
N SER A 194 -29.44 -7.95 -6.52
CA SER A 194 -29.52 -8.88 -7.64
C SER A 194 -30.62 -8.54 -8.66
N ALA A 195 -31.60 -7.71 -8.27
CA ALA A 195 -32.62 -7.16 -9.15
C ALA A 195 -32.06 -6.15 -10.18
N ASP A 196 -30.90 -5.56 -9.91
CA ASP A 196 -30.21 -4.60 -10.78
C ASP A 196 -29.11 -5.25 -11.65
N ALA A 197 -28.91 -6.57 -11.53
CA ALA A 197 -27.95 -7.30 -12.35
C ALA A 197 -28.49 -7.39 -13.80
N PRO A 198 -27.80 -6.86 -14.82
CA PRO A 198 -28.26 -6.97 -16.20
C PRO A 198 -28.15 -8.43 -16.66
N ASN A 199 -29.27 -9.09 -16.84
CA ASN A 199 -29.36 -10.30 -17.62
C ASN A 199 -29.13 -9.95 -19.10
N GLY A 200 -27.93 -10.25 -19.61
CA GLY A 200 -27.61 -10.11 -21.04
C GLY A 200 -27.09 -8.70 -21.43
N PHE A 201 -26.19 -8.71 -22.41
CA PHE A 201 -25.65 -7.53 -23.09
C PHE A 201 -26.69 -6.79 -23.93
N GLU A 202 -27.83 -6.45 -23.38
CA GLU A 202 -28.81 -5.59 -24.06
C GLU A 202 -28.82 -4.19 -23.44
N GLN A 203 -28.64 -3.21 -24.32
CA GLN A 203 -28.66 -1.78 -24.06
C GLN A 203 -29.88 -1.41 -23.24
N ARG A 204 -29.72 -1.14 -21.94
CA ARG A 204 -30.70 -0.40 -21.14
C ARG A 204 -30.20 1.02 -20.91
N GLU A 205 -31.00 1.96 -21.43
CA GLU A 205 -30.85 3.37 -21.22
C GLU A 205 -30.67 3.69 -19.72
N HIS A 206 -29.67 4.48 -19.45
CA HIS A 206 -29.26 5.20 -18.25
C HIS A 206 -30.29 5.21 -17.11
N ARG A 207 -30.33 4.18 -16.28
CA ARG A 207 -30.62 4.37 -14.86
C ARG A 207 -29.28 4.65 -14.18
N GLN A 208 -29.13 5.86 -13.68
CA GLN A 208 -27.98 6.25 -12.87
C GLN A 208 -27.91 5.29 -11.69
N ALA A 209 -26.90 4.39 -11.71
CA ALA A 209 -26.44 3.75 -10.50
C ALA A 209 -26.18 4.85 -9.46
N PRO A 210 -26.45 4.64 -8.15
CA PRO A 210 -26.11 5.62 -7.14
C PRO A 210 -24.67 6.03 -7.39
N ALA A 211 -24.44 7.34 -7.52
CA ALA A 211 -23.13 7.89 -7.85
C ALA A 211 -22.15 7.40 -6.78
N LEU A 212 -21.43 6.34 -7.07
CA LEU A 212 -20.24 5.93 -6.34
C LEU A 212 -19.24 7.03 -6.65
N ASN A 213 -19.14 8.01 -5.78
CA ASN A 213 -18.16 9.08 -5.84
C ASN A 213 -16.78 8.47 -5.62
N GLY A 214 -16.23 7.77 -6.61
CA GLY A 214 -14.85 7.25 -6.70
C GLY A 214 -14.16 6.74 -5.42
N GLY A 215 -14.90 6.49 -4.34
CA GLY A 215 -14.38 6.26 -3.00
C GLY A 215 -13.73 7.50 -2.38
N GLU A 216 -13.52 7.51 -1.07
CA GLU A 216 -12.78 8.54 -0.37
C GLU A 216 -11.29 8.15 -0.28
N LEU A 217 -10.38 9.06 -0.65
CA LEU A 217 -8.95 8.84 -0.41
C LEU A 217 -8.69 8.91 1.10
N CYS A 218 -8.61 7.74 1.72
CA CYS A 218 -8.34 7.61 3.16
C CYS A 218 -6.90 7.96 3.51
N VAL A 219 -5.96 7.44 2.75
CA VAL A 219 -4.53 7.64 2.99
C VAL A 219 -3.71 7.37 1.74
N ILE A 220 -2.66 8.17 1.55
CA ILE A 220 -1.55 7.87 0.65
C ILE A 220 -0.26 7.73 1.43
N ARG A 221 0.58 6.78 1.03
CA ARG A 221 1.94 6.63 1.55
C ARG A 221 2.92 6.44 0.41
N GLU A 222 4.05 7.10 0.54
CA GLU A 222 5.14 7.04 -0.41
C GLU A 222 6.38 6.44 0.25
N ASP A 223 7.10 5.61 -0.49
CA ASP A 223 8.36 5.00 -0.06
C ASP A 223 9.21 4.61 -1.27
N VAL A 224 10.55 4.56 -1.11
CA VAL A 224 11.47 4.02 -2.11
C VAL A 224 11.15 2.54 -2.41
N GLY A 225 10.66 1.81 -1.42
CA GLY A 225 10.20 0.43 -1.55
C GLY A 225 8.68 0.34 -1.74
N ARG A 226 8.21 -0.21 -2.86
CA ARG A 226 6.77 -0.38 -3.11
C ARG A 226 6.06 -1.21 -2.03
N HIS A 227 6.73 -2.21 -1.45
CA HIS A 227 6.20 -3.02 -0.36
C HIS A 227 6.04 -2.20 0.92
N ASN A 228 7.03 -1.35 1.22
CA ASN A 228 6.97 -0.45 2.36
C ASN A 228 5.83 0.59 2.23
N ALA A 229 5.61 1.13 1.02
CA ALA A 229 4.49 2.04 0.78
C ALA A 229 3.14 1.37 1.11
N VAL A 230 2.97 0.10 0.72
CA VAL A 230 1.77 -0.69 1.05
C VAL A 230 1.71 -1.00 2.55
N ASP A 231 2.82 -1.40 3.18
CA ASP A 231 2.86 -1.63 4.63
C ASP A 231 2.51 -0.37 5.41
N LYS A 232 3.02 0.80 5.02
CA LYS A 232 2.64 2.08 5.62
C LYS A 232 1.13 2.34 5.50
N ALA A 233 0.54 2.13 4.32
CA ALA A 233 -0.88 2.37 4.09
C ALA A 233 -1.77 1.39 4.90
N ILE A 234 -1.44 0.10 4.90
CA ILE A 234 -2.17 -0.91 5.69
C ILE A 234 -1.96 -0.69 7.19
N GLY A 235 -0.74 -0.36 7.62
CA GLY A 235 -0.43 -0.04 9.01
C GLY A 235 -1.19 1.17 9.52
N HIS A 236 -1.38 2.20 8.68
CA HIS A 236 -2.26 3.32 8.97
C HIS A 236 -3.69 2.85 9.32
N ALA A 237 -4.27 1.99 8.48
CA ALA A 237 -5.60 1.45 8.70
C ALA A 237 -5.67 0.55 9.96
N LEU A 238 -4.66 -0.31 10.16
CA LEU A 238 -4.55 -1.16 11.35
C LEU A 238 -4.54 -0.33 12.63
N MET A 239 -3.67 0.68 12.71
CA MET A 239 -3.54 1.53 13.90
C MET A 239 -4.83 2.32 14.20
N ARG A 240 -5.65 2.60 13.18
CA ARG A 240 -6.97 3.25 13.30
C ARG A 240 -8.12 2.29 13.49
N LYS A 241 -7.84 0.98 13.63
CA LYS A 241 -8.86 -0.08 13.82
C LYS A 241 -9.87 -0.17 12.67
N MET A 242 -9.41 0.06 11.45
CA MET A 242 -10.26 0.05 10.26
C MET A 242 -10.35 -1.33 9.59
N LEU A 243 -9.57 -2.32 10.04
CA LEU A 243 -9.59 -3.67 9.47
C LEU A 243 -10.84 -4.45 9.89
N PRO A 244 -11.39 -5.31 9.02
CA PRO A 244 -10.99 -5.54 7.62
C PRO A 244 -11.44 -4.43 6.67
N LEU A 245 -10.68 -4.21 5.60
CA LEU A 245 -10.92 -3.17 4.59
C LEU A 245 -11.85 -3.68 3.46
N ALA A 246 -12.98 -4.26 3.83
CA ALA A 246 -13.87 -5.01 2.92
C ALA A 246 -14.52 -4.14 1.83
N ARG A 247 -14.61 -2.81 2.00
CA ARG A 247 -15.17 -1.88 1.01
C ARG A 247 -14.13 -0.95 0.40
N SER A 248 -12.85 -1.34 0.49
CA SER A 248 -11.73 -0.48 0.08
C SER A 248 -11.04 -0.99 -1.17
N VAL A 249 -10.36 -0.08 -1.85
CA VAL A 249 -9.45 -0.36 -2.96
C VAL A 249 -8.04 0.05 -2.54
N LEU A 250 -7.07 -0.82 -2.79
CA LEU A 250 -5.66 -0.48 -2.74
C LEU A 250 -5.18 -0.13 -4.14
N MET A 251 -4.77 1.13 -4.37
CA MET A 251 -4.17 1.59 -5.62
C MET A 251 -2.67 1.82 -5.42
N ILE A 252 -1.83 1.24 -6.29
CA ILE A 252 -0.37 1.39 -6.22
C ILE A 252 0.22 1.91 -7.54
N SER A 253 1.32 2.65 -7.44
CA SER A 253 2.05 3.13 -8.63
C SER A 253 2.99 2.08 -9.22
N GLY A 254 3.37 1.06 -8.44
CA GLY A 254 4.30 0.01 -8.81
C GLY A 254 3.67 -1.21 -9.45
N ARG A 255 4.46 -2.29 -9.61
CA ARG A 255 4.00 -3.60 -10.10
C ARG A 255 3.26 -4.36 -8.99
N LEU A 256 2.26 -5.16 -9.39
CA LEU A 256 1.58 -6.11 -8.51
C LEU A 256 2.39 -7.41 -8.42
N SER A 257 3.04 -7.62 -7.28
CA SER A 257 3.72 -8.87 -6.95
C SER A 257 2.86 -9.74 -6.03
N PHE A 258 3.24 -11.01 -5.89
CA PHE A 258 2.64 -11.93 -4.91
C PHE A 258 2.50 -11.30 -3.53
N GLU A 259 3.57 -10.66 -3.02
CA GLU A 259 3.60 -10.05 -1.70
C GLU A 259 2.61 -8.87 -1.55
N ILE A 260 2.40 -8.08 -2.62
CA ILE A 260 1.40 -6.99 -2.60
C ILE A 260 -0.01 -7.57 -2.45
N VAL A 261 -0.32 -8.62 -3.21
CA VAL A 261 -1.62 -9.31 -3.12
C VAL A 261 -1.80 -9.96 -1.75
N GLN A 262 -0.75 -10.61 -1.21
CA GLN A 262 -0.75 -11.18 0.14
C GLN A 262 -1.08 -10.11 1.20
N LYS A 263 -0.40 -8.96 1.16
CA LYS A 263 -0.62 -7.86 2.10
C LYS A 263 -2.07 -7.34 2.03
N ALA A 264 -2.58 -7.16 0.83
CA ALA A 264 -3.97 -6.74 0.61
C ALA A 264 -4.97 -7.77 1.14
N ALA A 265 -4.73 -9.05 0.88
CA ALA A 265 -5.58 -10.14 1.36
C ALA A 265 -5.64 -10.23 2.89
N VAL A 266 -4.49 -10.13 3.57
CA VAL A 266 -4.41 -10.10 5.05
C VAL A 266 -5.16 -8.89 5.62
N ALA A 267 -5.17 -7.76 4.93
CA ALA A 267 -5.93 -6.57 5.33
C ALA A 267 -7.42 -6.65 4.97
N GLY A 268 -7.87 -7.69 4.24
CA GLY A 268 -9.25 -7.87 3.80
C GLY A 268 -9.67 -6.93 2.66
N ILE A 269 -8.74 -6.54 1.78
CA ILE A 269 -8.98 -5.62 0.66
C ILE A 269 -9.44 -6.42 -0.56
N PRO A 270 -10.66 -6.23 -1.07
CA PRO A 270 -11.21 -7.03 -2.17
C PRO A 270 -10.78 -6.60 -3.57
N VAL A 271 -10.27 -5.38 -3.72
CA VAL A 271 -9.84 -4.84 -5.02
C VAL A 271 -8.45 -4.23 -4.90
N VAL A 272 -7.54 -4.67 -5.78
CA VAL A 272 -6.19 -4.12 -5.87
C VAL A 272 -5.93 -3.67 -7.30
N ALA A 273 -5.59 -2.40 -7.46
CA ALA A 273 -5.31 -1.77 -8.74
C ALA A 273 -3.87 -1.23 -8.81
N ALA A 274 -3.27 -1.22 -9.98
CA ALA A 274 -1.94 -0.69 -10.20
C ALA A 274 -1.78 0.01 -11.56
N ILE A 275 -0.90 1.01 -11.60
CA ILE A 275 -0.46 1.65 -12.86
C ILE A 275 0.29 0.65 -13.76
N SER A 276 0.96 -0.34 -13.17
CA SER A 276 1.82 -1.31 -13.86
C SER A 276 1.21 -2.71 -13.90
N ALA A 277 1.98 -3.69 -14.39
CA ALA A 277 1.57 -5.07 -14.61
C ALA A 277 1.60 -5.92 -13.33
N PRO A 278 0.75 -6.97 -13.23
CA PRO A 278 0.89 -8.05 -12.26
C PRO A 278 1.91 -9.10 -12.72
N SER A 279 2.44 -9.86 -11.75
CA SER A 279 3.13 -11.12 -12.02
C SER A 279 2.13 -12.29 -12.09
N SER A 280 2.52 -13.40 -12.74
CA SER A 280 1.66 -14.59 -12.81
C SER A 280 1.25 -15.10 -11.42
N LEU A 281 2.21 -15.18 -10.49
CA LEU A 281 1.95 -15.65 -9.13
C LEU A 281 1.03 -14.69 -8.34
N ALA A 282 1.05 -13.38 -8.64
CA ALA A 282 0.10 -12.43 -8.08
C ALA A 282 -1.31 -12.66 -8.59
N VAL A 283 -1.47 -12.99 -9.89
CA VAL A 283 -2.76 -13.33 -10.49
C VAL A 283 -3.32 -14.61 -9.88
N GLU A 284 -2.49 -15.66 -9.79
CA GLU A 284 -2.89 -16.94 -9.18
C GLU A 284 -3.36 -16.77 -7.73
N LEU A 285 -2.61 -16.01 -6.91
CA LEU A 285 -3.02 -15.76 -5.53
C LEU A 285 -4.30 -14.93 -5.45
N ALA A 286 -4.42 -13.88 -6.26
CA ALA A 286 -5.60 -13.02 -6.28
C ALA A 286 -6.87 -13.79 -6.65
N ASP A 287 -6.77 -14.69 -7.62
CA ASP A 287 -7.86 -15.58 -8.02
C ASP A 287 -8.28 -16.53 -6.90
N GLU A 288 -7.29 -17.16 -6.24
CA GLU A 288 -7.52 -18.09 -5.14
C GLU A 288 -8.18 -17.43 -3.92
N VAL A 289 -7.77 -16.18 -3.58
CA VAL A 289 -8.25 -15.50 -2.38
C VAL A 289 -9.43 -14.56 -2.61
N GLY A 290 -9.95 -14.46 -3.83
CA GLY A 290 -11.14 -13.66 -4.15
C GLY A 290 -10.87 -12.16 -4.30
N ILE A 291 -9.65 -11.74 -4.69
CA ILE A 291 -9.30 -10.34 -4.96
C ILE A 291 -9.49 -10.03 -6.45
N THR A 292 -10.21 -8.97 -6.77
CA THR A 292 -10.22 -8.40 -8.13
C THR A 292 -8.91 -7.66 -8.37
N LEU A 293 -8.09 -8.17 -9.30
CA LEU A 293 -6.79 -7.64 -9.61
C LEU A 293 -6.84 -6.83 -10.91
N VAL A 294 -6.50 -5.54 -10.83
CA VAL A 294 -6.54 -4.60 -11.94
C VAL A 294 -5.13 -4.08 -12.22
N GLY A 295 -4.65 -4.27 -13.43
CA GLY A 295 -3.37 -3.73 -13.87
C GLY A 295 -3.52 -2.71 -14.99
N PHE A 296 -2.43 -1.96 -15.27
CA PHE A 296 -2.38 -0.91 -16.27
C PHE A 296 -3.50 0.14 -16.11
N ALA A 297 -3.88 0.42 -14.85
CA ALA A 297 -4.96 1.33 -14.51
C ALA A 297 -4.65 2.76 -14.97
N ARG A 298 -5.37 3.21 -16.00
CA ARG A 298 -5.30 4.54 -16.60
C ARG A 298 -6.70 5.09 -16.83
N VAL A 299 -6.79 6.36 -17.16
CA VAL A 299 -8.08 7.02 -17.44
C VAL A 299 -8.84 6.33 -18.58
N ASP A 300 -8.12 5.94 -19.63
CA ASP A 300 -8.74 5.43 -20.87
C ASP A 300 -8.84 3.91 -20.93
N ALA A 301 -8.03 3.19 -20.14
CA ALA A 301 -7.96 1.74 -20.18
C ALA A 301 -7.41 1.13 -18.90
N PHE A 302 -7.82 -0.09 -18.59
CA PHE A 302 -7.24 -0.96 -17.57
C PHE A 302 -7.53 -2.42 -17.92
N ASN A 303 -6.78 -3.33 -17.32
CA ASN A 303 -6.99 -4.78 -17.48
C ASN A 303 -7.47 -5.39 -16.17
N VAL A 304 -8.55 -6.17 -16.20
CA VAL A 304 -9.03 -6.98 -15.08
C VAL A 304 -8.51 -8.40 -15.26
N TYR A 305 -7.72 -8.89 -14.32
CA TYR A 305 -7.06 -10.19 -14.37
C TYR A 305 -7.84 -11.28 -13.63
N THR A 306 -8.55 -10.91 -12.55
CA THR A 306 -9.29 -11.85 -11.70
C THR A 306 -10.62 -11.24 -11.28
N HIS A 307 -11.64 -12.07 -11.05
CA HIS A 307 -12.97 -11.69 -10.56
C HIS A 307 -13.59 -10.50 -11.30
N PRO A 308 -13.76 -10.58 -12.64
CA PRO A 308 -14.32 -9.48 -13.45
C PRO A 308 -15.79 -9.20 -13.14
N ASP A 309 -16.51 -10.15 -12.58
CA ASP A 309 -17.90 -10.03 -12.13
C ASP A 309 -18.12 -8.97 -11.04
N ARG A 310 -17.03 -8.58 -10.34
CA ARG A 310 -17.08 -7.46 -9.36
C ARG A 310 -17.02 -6.09 -10.04
N VAL A 311 -16.62 -6.01 -11.31
CA VAL A 311 -16.53 -4.75 -12.05
C VAL A 311 -17.81 -4.50 -12.82
N ILE A 312 -18.43 -3.33 -12.60
CA ILE A 312 -19.67 -2.95 -13.29
C ILE A 312 -19.46 -1.67 -14.12
N PRO A 313 -20.21 -1.49 -15.20
CA PRO A 313 -20.14 -0.30 -16.05
C PRO A 313 -20.33 1.02 -15.31
#